data_2b462690e3bd359e1db32c25b7b3dbff
#
_entry.id   2b462690e3bd359e1db32c25b7b3dbff
#
_cell.length_a   1.000
_cell.length_b   1.000
_cell.length_c   1.000
_cell.angle_alpha   90.00
_cell.angle_beta   90.00
_cell.angle_gamma   90.00
#
_symmetry.space_group_name_H-M   'P 1'
#
loop_
_entity.id
_entity.type
_entity.pdbx_description
1 polymer ?
#
loop_
_entity_poly.entity_id
_entity_poly.type
_entity_poly.pdbx_seq_one_letter_code
_entity_poly.pdbx_strand_id
1 'polypeptide(L)'
;MQFHPHGDASIGDALVQLGQKDLLIDCQGNWGNILTGDGAAAPRYIEARLSKFALDVVFNPKTTEWQASYDGRNKEPITLPVKFPLLLAQGVEGIAVGLSSKILPHNFNELCDASIALSLIHI
;
A
#
# COMPACT_ATOMS: atom_id res chain seq x y z
N MET A 1 -7.98 -17.96 8.64
CA MET A 1 -7.84 -16.50 8.47
C MET A 1 -8.21 -15.80 9.76
N GLN A 2 -7.27 -15.06 10.35
CA GLN A 2 -7.48 -14.42 11.65
C GLN A 2 -8.10 -13.02 11.52
N PHE A 3 -7.70 -12.26 10.50
CA PHE A 3 -8.09 -10.87 10.37
C PHE A 3 -8.98 -10.55 9.16
N HIS A 4 -9.01 -11.41 8.17
CA HIS A 4 -9.73 -11.16 6.92
C HIS A 4 -10.46 -12.40 6.42
N PRO A 5 -11.72 -12.28 5.96
CA PRO A 5 -12.52 -13.44 5.53
C PRO A 5 -12.21 -13.95 4.12
N HIS A 6 -11.04 -13.64 3.57
CA HIS A 6 -10.62 -14.09 2.24
C HIS A 6 -9.58 -15.20 2.30
N GLY A 7 -9.45 -15.96 1.21
CA GLY A 7 -8.47 -17.02 1.08
C GLY A 7 -7.04 -16.50 1.04
N ASP A 8 -6.08 -17.37 1.36
CA ASP A 8 -4.66 -17.08 1.37
C ASP A 8 -4.13 -16.64 0.00
N ALA A 9 -4.64 -17.19 -1.09
CA ALA A 9 -4.26 -16.82 -2.45
C ALA A 9 -4.56 -15.33 -2.73
N SER A 10 -5.76 -14.86 -2.39
CA SER A 10 -6.16 -13.46 -2.59
C SER A 10 -5.30 -12.50 -1.77
N ILE A 11 -4.97 -12.86 -0.55
CA ILE A 11 -4.10 -12.06 0.33
C ILE A 11 -2.68 -12.03 -0.23
N GLY A 12 -2.17 -13.18 -0.66
CA GLY A 12 -0.84 -13.29 -1.27
C GLY A 12 -0.71 -12.44 -2.53
N ASP A 13 -1.69 -12.49 -3.41
CA ASP A 13 -1.70 -11.68 -4.64
C ASP A 13 -1.72 -10.18 -4.34
N ALA A 14 -2.52 -9.74 -3.39
CA ALA A 14 -2.57 -8.34 -2.97
C ALA A 14 -1.24 -7.89 -2.36
N LEU A 15 -0.61 -8.74 -1.55
CA LEU A 15 0.70 -8.43 -0.96
C LEU A 15 1.80 -8.32 -2.02
N VAL A 16 1.80 -9.21 -3.02
CA VAL A 16 2.74 -9.15 -4.13
C VAL A 16 2.60 -7.84 -4.92
N GLN A 17 1.38 -7.42 -5.20
CA GLN A 17 1.14 -6.14 -5.88
C GLN A 17 1.67 -4.95 -5.08
N LEU A 18 1.47 -4.94 -3.77
CA LEU A 18 2.04 -3.91 -2.90
C LEU A 18 3.56 -3.93 -2.89
N GLY A 19 4.15 -5.13 -2.81
CA GLY A 19 5.61 -5.28 -2.79
C GLY A 19 6.27 -4.83 -4.09
N GLN A 20 5.63 -5.07 -5.23
CA GLN A 20 6.14 -4.64 -6.53
C GLN A 20 6.16 -3.11 -6.69
N LYS A 21 5.43 -2.37 -5.88
CA LYS A 21 5.44 -0.90 -5.89
C LYS A 21 6.57 -0.27 -5.06
N ASP A 22 7.35 -1.06 -4.36
CA ASP A 22 8.63 -0.72 -3.70
C ASP A 22 8.62 0.26 -2.53
N LEU A 23 7.49 0.81 -2.12
CA LEU A 23 7.48 1.83 -1.05
C LEU A 23 7.18 1.26 0.35
N LEU A 24 6.21 0.40 0.45
CA LEU A 24 5.64 0.01 1.74
C LEU A 24 6.20 -1.30 2.29
N ILE A 25 6.68 -2.18 1.42
CA ILE A 25 7.11 -3.52 1.78
C ILE A 25 8.58 -3.73 1.42
N ASP A 26 9.35 -4.18 2.39
CA ASP A 26 10.68 -4.74 2.14
C ASP A 26 10.49 -6.19 1.68
N CYS A 27 10.88 -6.45 0.45
CA CYS A 27 10.70 -7.72 -0.22
C CYS A 27 11.97 -8.55 -0.21
N GLN A 28 11.85 -9.84 0.09
CA GLN A 28 12.94 -10.80 -0.04
C GLN A 28 12.47 -12.02 -0.82
N GLY A 29 13.28 -12.47 -1.77
CA GLY A 29 12.93 -13.54 -2.69
C GLY A 29 12.48 -13.02 -4.05
N ASN A 30 11.87 -13.89 -4.85
CA ASN A 30 11.37 -13.54 -6.18
C ASN A 30 9.94 -13.02 -6.11
N TRP A 31 9.78 -11.72 -6.17
CA TRP A 31 8.48 -11.02 -6.19
C TRP A 31 7.98 -10.72 -7.60
N GLY A 32 8.67 -11.24 -8.62
CA GLY A 32 8.36 -10.93 -10.00
C GLY A 32 8.96 -9.60 -10.45
N ASN A 33 8.62 -9.21 -11.67
CA ASN A 33 9.10 -7.94 -12.25
C ASN A 33 8.00 -7.34 -13.12
N ILE A 34 7.56 -6.14 -12.76
CA ILE A 34 6.52 -5.42 -13.50
C ILE A 34 6.96 -5.10 -14.92
N LEU A 35 8.25 -4.78 -15.11
CA LEU A 35 8.78 -4.36 -16.42
C LEU A 35 8.88 -5.53 -17.40
N THR A 36 9.21 -6.73 -16.93
CA THR A 36 9.32 -7.94 -17.77
C THR A 36 8.03 -8.74 -17.80
N GLY A 37 7.10 -8.49 -16.89
CA GLY A 37 5.89 -9.29 -16.74
C GLY A 37 6.09 -10.62 -16.02
N ASP A 38 7.26 -10.85 -15.43
CA ASP A 38 7.53 -12.08 -14.69
C ASP A 38 6.66 -12.16 -13.44
N GLY A 39 6.09 -13.34 -13.18
CA GLY A 39 5.30 -13.62 -12.01
C GLY A 39 6.15 -13.83 -10.76
N ALA A 40 5.56 -13.61 -9.59
CA ALA A 40 6.19 -13.89 -8.32
C ALA A 40 6.26 -15.40 -8.04
N ALA A 41 7.22 -15.81 -7.22
CA ALA A 41 7.27 -17.16 -6.67
C ALA A 41 6.07 -17.42 -5.73
N ALA A 42 5.82 -18.69 -5.41
CA ALA A 42 4.79 -19.03 -4.44
C ALA A 42 5.07 -18.38 -3.08
N PRO A 43 4.03 -18.03 -2.31
CA PRO A 43 4.19 -17.34 -1.02
C PRO A 43 5.17 -18.01 -0.04
N ARG A 44 5.31 -19.32 -0.08
CA ARG A 44 6.24 -20.06 0.79
C ARG A 44 7.71 -19.78 0.51
N TYR A 45 8.03 -19.17 -0.63
CA TYR A 45 9.41 -18.87 -1.05
C TYR A 45 9.79 -17.40 -0.93
N ILE A 46 8.87 -16.55 -0.50
CA ILE A 46 9.10 -15.12 -0.38
C ILE A 46 8.88 -14.66 1.05
N GLU A 47 9.55 -13.59 1.42
CA GLU A 47 9.42 -12.97 2.73
C GLU A 47 9.11 -11.48 2.58
N ALA A 48 8.38 -10.95 3.53
CA ALA A 48 7.95 -9.55 3.54
C ALA A 48 7.98 -8.98 4.94
N ARG A 49 8.31 -7.71 5.04
CA ARG A 49 8.10 -6.91 6.25
C ARG A 49 7.72 -5.49 5.85
N LEU A 50 7.14 -4.75 6.77
CA LEU A 50 6.88 -3.34 6.56
C LEU A 50 8.20 -2.58 6.46
N SER A 51 8.30 -1.70 5.46
CA SER A 51 9.45 -0.82 5.32
C SER A 51 9.47 0.23 6.43
N LYS A 52 10.63 0.84 6.66
CA LYS A 52 10.73 1.98 7.58
C LYS A 52 9.82 3.13 7.16
N PHE A 53 9.74 3.39 5.86
CA PHE A 53 8.85 4.39 5.29
C PHE A 53 7.38 4.11 5.66
N ALA A 54 6.92 2.86 5.53
CA ALA A 54 5.56 2.47 5.91
C ALA A 54 5.30 2.70 7.40
N LEU A 55 6.23 2.33 8.27
CA LEU A 55 6.09 2.52 9.71
C LEU A 55 6.03 3.99 10.10
N ASP A 56 6.81 4.85 9.43
CA ASP A 56 6.87 6.28 9.75
C ASP A 56 5.69 7.07 9.17
N VAL A 57 5.18 6.67 8.02
CA VAL A 57 4.25 7.48 7.21
C VAL A 57 2.82 6.94 7.25
N VAL A 58 2.62 5.63 7.21
CA VAL A 58 1.31 4.99 7.08
C VAL A 58 0.70 4.65 8.43
N PHE A 59 1.49 4.12 9.36
CA PHE A 59 0.99 3.59 10.63
C PHE A 59 1.19 4.58 11.76
N ASN A 60 0.13 5.31 12.10
CA ASN A 60 0.10 6.20 13.24
C ASN A 60 -1.12 5.89 14.12
N PRO A 61 -0.95 5.22 15.26
CA PRO A 61 -2.06 4.85 16.13
C PRO A 61 -2.88 6.04 16.63
N LYS A 62 -2.26 7.21 16.76
CA LYS A 62 -2.93 8.42 17.27
C LYS A 62 -3.96 9.01 16.31
N THR A 63 -3.79 8.78 15.00
CA THR A 63 -4.69 9.31 13.97
C THR A 63 -5.57 8.24 13.33
N THR A 64 -5.40 6.98 13.72
CA THR A 64 -6.13 5.86 13.15
C THR A 64 -7.41 5.61 13.93
N GLU A 65 -8.53 5.52 13.21
CA GLU A 65 -9.81 5.06 13.74
C GLU A 65 -9.94 3.56 13.57
N TRP A 66 -10.39 2.88 14.61
CA TRP A 66 -10.44 1.42 14.68
C TRP A 66 -11.87 0.92 14.72
N GLN A 67 -12.10 -0.23 14.14
CA GLN A 67 -13.35 -0.98 14.23
C GLN A 67 -13.08 -2.43 14.62
N ALA A 68 -14.13 -3.16 15.01
CA ALA A 68 -14.02 -4.58 15.28
C ALA A 68 -13.73 -5.34 13.98
N SER A 69 -12.85 -6.36 14.06
CA SER A 69 -12.62 -7.28 12.95
C SER A 69 -13.88 -8.12 12.65
N TYR A 70 -13.89 -8.80 11.52
CA TYR A 70 -15.06 -9.61 11.10
C TYR A 70 -15.47 -10.66 12.13
N ASP A 71 -14.53 -11.19 12.91
CA ASP A 71 -14.80 -12.19 13.98
C ASP A 71 -15.02 -11.56 15.35
N GLY A 72 -14.90 -10.25 15.49
CA GLY A 72 -15.06 -9.50 16.72
C GLY A 72 -13.95 -9.65 17.76
N ARG A 73 -12.91 -10.43 17.47
CA ARG A 73 -11.81 -10.71 18.42
C ARG A 73 -10.72 -9.69 18.44
N ASN A 74 -10.53 -9.01 17.33
CA ASN A 74 -9.46 -8.03 17.11
C ASN A 74 -10.04 -6.71 16.63
N LYS A 75 -9.19 -5.70 16.57
CA LYS A 75 -9.52 -4.41 15.97
C LYS A 75 -8.75 -4.26 14.67
N GLU A 76 -9.39 -3.65 13.69
CA GLU A 76 -8.78 -3.29 12.42
C GLU A 76 -9.01 -1.81 12.13
N PRO A 77 -8.10 -1.14 11.39
CA PRO A 77 -8.31 0.26 11.02
C PRO A 77 -9.44 0.38 10.00
N ILE A 78 -10.25 1.42 10.15
CA ILE A 78 -11.25 1.79 9.14
C ILE A 78 -10.56 2.30 7.89
N THR A 79 -9.63 3.26 8.08
CA THR A 79 -8.72 3.78 7.07
C THR A 79 -7.36 4.00 7.70
N LEU A 80 -6.33 4.11 6.86
CA LEU A 80 -4.99 4.45 7.31
C LEU A 80 -4.65 5.87 6.84
N PRO A 81 -4.75 6.88 7.71
CA PRO A 81 -4.33 8.24 7.37
C PRO A 81 -2.83 8.30 7.11
N VAL A 82 -2.45 8.66 5.90
CA VAL A 82 -1.07 8.65 5.42
C VAL A 82 -0.52 10.06 5.38
N LYS A 83 0.71 10.25 5.86
CA LYS A 83 1.38 11.56 5.89
C LYS A 83 2.01 11.98 4.57
N PHE A 84 1.95 11.13 3.56
CA PHE A 84 2.56 11.34 2.24
C PHE A 84 1.54 11.02 1.14
N PRO A 85 1.55 11.69 -0.02
CA PRO A 85 0.58 11.43 -1.08
C PRO A 85 0.86 10.11 -1.82
N LEU A 86 0.60 8.98 -1.17
CA LEU A 86 0.83 7.63 -1.70
C LEU A 86 0.08 7.36 -2.99
N LEU A 87 -1.13 7.88 -3.12
CA LEU A 87 -1.95 7.70 -4.32
C LEU A 87 -1.23 8.23 -5.55
N LEU A 88 -0.57 9.37 -5.45
CA LEU A 88 0.22 9.93 -6.54
C LEU A 88 1.55 9.21 -6.74
N ALA A 89 2.18 8.74 -5.67
CA ALA A 89 3.46 8.04 -5.74
C ALA A 89 3.34 6.67 -6.38
N GLN A 90 2.33 5.91 -6.01
CA GLN A 90 2.13 4.53 -6.48
C GLN A 90 1.24 4.43 -7.72
N GLY A 91 0.45 5.46 -7.99
CA GLY A 91 -0.59 5.39 -9.00
C GLY A 91 -1.77 4.55 -8.54
N VAL A 92 -2.89 4.73 -9.19
CA VAL A 92 -4.13 4.00 -8.89
C VAL A 92 -5.00 3.91 -10.13
N GLU A 93 -5.78 2.83 -10.20
CA GLU A 93 -6.77 2.64 -11.24
C GLU A 93 -8.10 2.30 -10.58
N GLY A 94 -9.15 3.01 -10.94
CA GLY A 94 -10.50 2.78 -10.46
C GLY A 94 -11.46 2.51 -11.62
N ILE A 95 -12.30 1.49 -11.47
CA ILE A 95 -13.26 1.07 -12.49
C ILE A 95 -14.66 1.17 -11.88
N ALA A 96 -15.54 1.84 -12.59
CA ALA A 96 -16.97 1.95 -12.27
C ALA A 96 -17.81 1.63 -13.50
N VAL A 97 -19.12 1.57 -13.32
CA VAL A 97 -20.02 1.30 -14.46
C VAL A 97 -19.97 2.48 -15.43
N GLY A 98 -19.50 2.22 -16.64
CA GLY A 98 -19.41 3.21 -17.74
C GLY A 98 -18.26 4.22 -17.62
N LEU A 99 -17.50 4.20 -16.52
CA LEU A 99 -16.40 5.14 -16.26
C LEU A 99 -15.20 4.41 -15.65
N SER A 100 -14.01 4.90 -15.96
CA SER A 100 -12.78 4.47 -15.29
C SER A 100 -11.87 5.66 -15.08
N SER A 101 -11.05 5.58 -14.02
CA SER A 101 -10.03 6.58 -13.75
C SER A 101 -8.68 5.90 -13.59
N LYS A 102 -7.62 6.58 -14.02
CA LYS A 102 -6.26 6.09 -13.89
C LYS A 102 -5.34 7.23 -13.53
N ILE A 103 -4.59 7.07 -12.45
CA ILE A 103 -3.53 7.99 -12.03
C ILE A 103 -2.21 7.26 -12.20
N LEU A 104 -1.32 7.80 -13.02
CA LEU A 104 0.02 7.24 -13.22
C LEU A 104 0.92 7.54 -12.03
N PRO A 105 1.90 6.66 -11.73
CA PRO A 105 2.87 6.94 -10.69
C PRO A 105 3.67 8.21 -10.99
N HIS A 106 3.88 9.03 -9.96
CA HIS A 106 4.68 10.26 -10.03
C HIS A 106 6.07 10.04 -9.43
N ASN A 107 7.02 10.89 -9.78
CA ASN A 107 8.36 10.84 -9.22
C ASN A 107 8.33 11.14 -7.71
N PHE A 108 8.94 10.29 -6.91
CA PHE A 108 8.94 10.40 -5.45
C PHE A 108 9.58 11.71 -4.96
N ASN A 109 10.72 12.07 -5.51
CA ASN A 109 11.44 13.29 -5.12
C ASN A 109 10.65 14.55 -5.46
N GLU A 110 10.01 14.60 -6.62
CA GLU A 110 9.14 15.71 -7.02
C GLU A 110 7.92 15.84 -6.11
N LEU A 111 7.34 14.71 -5.67
CA LEU A 111 6.24 14.71 -4.70
C LEU A 111 6.66 15.23 -3.34
N CYS A 112 7.86 14.89 -2.87
CA CYS A 112 8.43 15.45 -1.65
C CYS A 112 8.58 16.97 -1.75
N ASP A 113 9.15 17.47 -2.84
CA ASP A 113 9.33 18.90 -3.08
C ASP A 113 8.00 19.64 -3.15
N ALA A 114 7.02 19.08 -3.85
CA ALA A 114 5.68 19.65 -3.94
C ALA A 114 4.97 19.68 -2.58
N SER A 115 5.13 18.64 -1.77
CA SER A 115 4.55 18.57 -0.43
C SER A 115 5.14 19.63 0.50
N ILE A 116 6.44 19.87 0.42
CA ILE A 116 7.12 20.94 1.17
C ILE A 116 6.61 22.31 0.72
N ALA A 117 6.55 22.55 -0.58
CA ALA A 117 6.05 23.81 -1.13
C ALA A 117 4.60 24.09 -0.71
N LEU A 118 3.74 23.06 -0.76
CA LEU A 118 2.34 23.19 -0.34
C LEU A 118 2.20 23.50 1.15
N SER A 119 3.01 22.86 1.99
CA SER A 119 2.99 23.11 3.44
C SER A 119 3.40 24.53 3.78
N LEU A 120 4.35 25.12 3.04
CA LEU A 120 4.78 26.50 3.22
C LEU A 120 3.71 27.51 2.79
N ILE A 121 2.90 27.19 1.79
CA ILE A 121 1.81 28.05 1.32
C ILE A 121 0.69 28.15 2.35
N HIS A 122 0.42 27.07 3.09
CA HIS A 122 -0.67 26.98 4.04
C HIS A 122 -0.31 27.34 5.49
N ILE A 123 0.90 27.77 5.71
CA ILE A 123 1.32 28.37 6.96
C ILE A 123 1.04 29.89 6.91
#